data_1a532790ce5228ca91acb1a67b1943f2
#
_entry.id   1a532790ce5228ca91acb1a67b1943f2
#
_cell.length_a   1.000
_cell.length_b   1.000
_cell.length_c   1.000
_cell.angle_alpha   90.00
_cell.angle_beta   90.00
_cell.angle_gamma   90.00
#
_symmetry.space_group_name_H-M   'P 1'
#
loop_
_entity.id
_entity.type
_entity.pdbx_description
1 polymer ?
#
loop_
_entity_poly.entity_id
_entity_poly.type
_entity_poly.pdbx_seq_one_letter_code
_entity_poly.pdbx_strand_id
1 'polypeptide(L)'
;VEAGAVLGDLCRDAEAGWYSPQTRQWLQTVSGESLEASGLQEDTQGTHPLAQQVVMLRHSRRFGEGSGIGQLARWVNQQQPAQARKLLAARSHDDVFCLSLKNEQDRALERLLLEGHGEGPQGYRYYLSLLRNQRPPLDCPLEDPRWTDWARQVLQAFDAFQLLCAVRKGPWGVEGLNQRVTDALLKARLIDSDQQWYEGRPVLMTRNDYGLGLMNGDIGIALKLPEREGPEAGKLVLRVAFPRNDGQGGVRFVLPSRLNDVETVYAMTVHKSQGSEFAHTALILPDALNPVLTKELIYTGITRAKDWFTLIEPRAGVFEEAVRRRVKRLSGLMLELKEGID
;
A
#
# COMPACT_ATOMS: atom_id res chain seq x y z
N VAL A 1 -0.99 15.75 -1.85
CA VAL A 1 -1.79 15.64 -3.10
C VAL A 1 -2.76 14.51 -2.89
N GLU A 2 -4.05 14.81 -2.89
CA GLU A 2 -5.09 13.78 -2.82
C GLU A 2 -5.14 13.01 -4.13
N ALA A 3 -5.11 11.69 -4.03
CA ALA A 3 -5.03 10.82 -5.18
C ALA A 3 -6.26 10.94 -6.08
N GLY A 4 -6.03 11.22 -7.35
CA GLY A 4 -6.99 10.97 -8.42
C GLY A 4 -8.24 11.86 -8.48
N ALA A 5 -8.41 12.88 -7.63
CA ALA A 5 -9.66 13.65 -7.62
C ALA A 5 -9.89 14.43 -8.92
N VAL A 6 -8.86 15.07 -9.48
CA VAL A 6 -8.98 15.81 -10.76
C VAL A 6 -9.27 14.85 -11.91
N LEU A 7 -8.53 13.75 -12.00
CA LEU A 7 -8.77 12.72 -13.01
C LEU A 7 -10.15 12.08 -12.83
N GLY A 8 -10.58 11.84 -11.59
CA GLY A 8 -11.90 11.32 -11.25
C GLY A 8 -13.04 12.27 -11.70
N ASP A 9 -12.84 13.58 -11.57
CA ASP A 9 -13.80 14.59 -12.05
C ASP A 9 -13.88 14.61 -13.58
N LEU A 10 -12.75 14.52 -14.27
CA LEU A 10 -12.69 14.43 -15.74
C LEU A 10 -13.32 13.13 -16.27
N CYS A 11 -13.23 12.04 -15.52
CA CYS A 11 -13.75 10.72 -15.88
C CYS A 11 -15.11 10.41 -15.26
N ARG A 12 -15.86 11.40 -14.77
CA ARG A 12 -17.10 11.22 -14.01
C ARG A 12 -18.11 10.30 -14.71
N ASP A 13 -18.25 10.47 -16.01
CA ASP A 13 -19.26 9.79 -16.82
C ASP A 13 -18.71 8.54 -17.54
N ALA A 14 -17.46 8.16 -17.25
CA ALA A 14 -16.76 7.05 -17.93
C ALA A 14 -17.50 5.70 -17.79
N GLU A 15 -18.18 5.46 -16.67
CA GLU A 15 -18.93 4.22 -16.44
C GLU A 15 -20.15 4.13 -17.35
N ALA A 16 -20.87 5.22 -17.54
CA ALA A 16 -22.04 5.29 -18.42
C ALA A 16 -21.65 5.36 -19.90
N GLY A 17 -20.46 5.88 -20.20
CA GLY A 17 -19.89 5.95 -21.55
C GLY A 17 -20.27 7.22 -22.32
N TRP A 18 -21.54 7.58 -22.43
CA TRP A 18 -22.06 8.78 -23.08
C TRP A 18 -21.36 9.15 -24.41
N TYR A 19 -21.09 8.17 -25.28
CA TYR A 19 -20.46 8.42 -26.57
C TYR A 19 -21.47 8.91 -27.59
N SER A 20 -21.09 9.94 -28.33
CA SER A 20 -21.89 10.43 -29.46
C SER A 20 -22.01 9.37 -30.59
N PRO A 21 -23.04 9.43 -31.46
CA PRO A 21 -23.12 8.55 -32.60
C PRO A 21 -21.87 8.56 -33.47
N GLN A 22 -21.24 9.74 -33.60
CA GLN A 22 -20.01 9.92 -34.35
C GLN A 22 -18.82 9.23 -33.71
N THR A 23 -18.66 9.33 -32.39
CA THR A 23 -17.62 8.63 -31.64
C THR A 23 -17.80 7.11 -31.69
N ARG A 24 -19.05 6.62 -31.58
CA ARG A 24 -19.38 5.20 -31.72
C ARG A 24 -19.00 4.65 -33.09
N GLN A 25 -19.37 5.35 -34.14
CA GLN A 25 -19.03 4.98 -35.51
C GLN A 25 -17.53 4.96 -35.74
N TRP A 26 -16.80 5.94 -35.22
CA TRP A 26 -15.34 6.00 -35.28
C TRP A 26 -14.70 4.82 -34.57
N LEU A 27 -15.14 4.53 -33.33
CA LEU A 27 -14.64 3.39 -32.55
C LEU A 27 -14.89 2.07 -33.27
N GLN A 28 -16.07 1.86 -33.85
CA GLN A 28 -16.37 0.67 -34.62
C GLN A 28 -15.47 0.54 -35.85
N THR A 29 -15.20 1.66 -36.54
CA THR A 29 -14.33 1.68 -37.74
C THR A 29 -12.89 1.32 -37.38
N VAL A 30 -12.36 1.82 -36.24
CA VAL A 30 -10.97 1.63 -35.85
C VAL A 30 -10.72 0.30 -35.15
N SER A 31 -11.64 -0.16 -34.30
CA SER A 31 -11.48 -1.36 -33.50
C SER A 31 -12.16 -2.61 -34.09
N GLY A 32 -13.13 -2.43 -34.98
CA GLY A 32 -14.00 -3.50 -35.45
C GLY A 32 -15.10 -3.90 -34.47
N GLU A 33 -15.14 -3.31 -33.28
CA GLU A 33 -16.08 -3.64 -32.20
C GLU A 33 -17.28 -2.70 -32.19
N SER A 34 -18.50 -3.27 -32.12
CA SER A 34 -19.72 -2.48 -31.98
C SER A 34 -20.04 -2.21 -30.51
N LEU A 35 -20.39 -0.96 -30.18
CA LEU A 35 -20.82 -0.57 -28.85
C LEU A 35 -22.33 -0.70 -28.61
N GLU A 36 -23.11 -1.15 -29.61
CA GLU A 36 -24.57 -1.23 -29.48
C GLU A 36 -25.02 -2.17 -28.36
N ALA A 37 -24.39 -3.31 -28.20
CA ALA A 37 -24.69 -4.29 -27.16
C ALA A 37 -23.98 -4.03 -25.83
N SER A 38 -23.20 -2.96 -25.72
CA SER A 38 -22.31 -2.70 -24.55
C SER A 38 -23.04 -2.17 -23.31
N GLY A 39 -24.32 -1.77 -23.44
CA GLY A 39 -25.08 -1.09 -22.38
C GLY A 39 -24.62 0.35 -22.09
N LEU A 40 -23.70 0.90 -22.91
CA LEU A 40 -23.23 2.27 -22.79
C LEU A 40 -24.30 3.26 -23.31
N GLN A 41 -24.40 4.39 -22.63
CA GLN A 41 -25.34 5.46 -22.99
C GLN A 41 -24.89 6.19 -24.26
N GLU A 42 -25.80 6.77 -24.96
CA GLU A 42 -25.56 7.56 -26.16
C GLU A 42 -25.82 9.05 -25.90
N ASP A 43 -24.82 9.89 -26.23
CA ASP A 43 -24.92 11.35 -26.14
C ASP A 43 -25.38 11.93 -27.50
N THR A 44 -26.68 12.04 -27.69
CA THR A 44 -27.26 12.62 -28.91
C THR A 44 -27.32 14.14 -28.88
N GLN A 45 -27.13 14.77 -27.72
CA GLN A 45 -27.26 16.21 -27.51
C GLN A 45 -25.91 16.95 -27.32
N GLY A 46 -24.79 16.23 -27.26
CA GLY A 46 -23.49 16.81 -27.04
C GLY A 46 -23.26 17.35 -25.62
N THR A 47 -24.01 16.85 -24.65
CA THR A 47 -23.97 17.31 -23.25
C THR A 47 -22.81 16.74 -22.46
N HIS A 48 -22.05 15.78 -23.01
CA HIS A 48 -20.92 15.09 -22.37
C HIS A 48 -19.65 15.16 -23.24
N PRO A 49 -19.10 16.36 -23.51
CA PRO A 49 -17.98 16.52 -24.44
C PRO A 49 -16.73 15.78 -23.99
N LEU A 50 -16.44 15.70 -22.67
CA LEU A 50 -15.30 14.98 -22.12
C LEU A 50 -15.41 13.48 -22.25
N ALA A 51 -16.63 12.93 -22.25
CA ALA A 51 -16.84 11.50 -22.36
C ALA A 51 -16.32 10.95 -23.70
N GLN A 52 -16.30 11.79 -24.75
CA GLN A 52 -15.78 11.40 -26.07
C GLN A 52 -14.28 11.04 -26.08
N GLN A 53 -13.54 11.45 -25.06
CA GLN A 53 -12.08 11.25 -24.96
C GLN A 53 -11.69 10.32 -23.82
N VAL A 54 -12.67 9.72 -23.12
CA VAL A 54 -12.45 8.87 -21.94
C VAL A 54 -12.92 7.46 -22.22
N VAL A 55 -12.05 6.49 -21.97
CA VAL A 55 -12.36 5.06 -22.04
C VAL A 55 -12.14 4.43 -20.68
N MET A 56 -13.16 3.73 -20.18
CA MET A 56 -13.04 2.98 -18.94
C MET A 56 -12.69 1.51 -19.22
N LEU A 57 -11.55 1.07 -18.71
CA LEU A 57 -11.20 -0.34 -18.71
C LEU A 57 -12.05 -1.07 -17.67
N ARG A 58 -12.94 -1.96 -18.13
CA ARG A 58 -13.94 -2.62 -17.28
C ARG A 58 -13.51 -3.95 -16.70
N HIS A 59 -12.50 -4.57 -17.32
CA HIS A 59 -11.98 -5.85 -16.87
C HIS A 59 -10.72 -5.64 -16.05
N SER A 60 -10.77 -5.98 -14.76
CA SER A 60 -9.60 -5.98 -13.89
C SER A 60 -8.80 -7.26 -14.10
N ARG A 61 -7.55 -7.15 -14.53
CA ARG A 61 -6.62 -8.30 -14.56
C ARG A 61 -6.02 -8.61 -13.18
N ARG A 62 -6.09 -7.65 -12.27
CA ARG A 62 -5.50 -7.78 -10.93
C ARG A 62 -6.40 -8.57 -9.99
N PHE A 63 -7.71 -8.31 -10.04
CA PHE A 63 -8.68 -8.98 -9.19
C PHE A 63 -9.63 -9.78 -10.08
N GLY A 64 -9.54 -11.11 -9.99
CA GLY A 64 -10.45 -12.01 -10.68
C GLY A 64 -11.89 -11.88 -10.15
N GLU A 65 -12.85 -12.49 -10.84
CA GLU A 65 -14.28 -12.42 -10.47
C GLU A 65 -14.59 -12.97 -9.07
N GLY A 66 -13.77 -13.89 -8.56
CA GLY A 66 -13.89 -14.47 -7.21
C GLY A 66 -13.15 -13.71 -6.10
N SER A 67 -12.42 -12.62 -6.42
CA SER A 67 -11.64 -11.90 -5.42
C SER A 67 -12.50 -11.08 -4.47
N GLY A 68 -12.40 -11.38 -3.17
CA GLY A 68 -13.02 -10.59 -2.11
C GLY A 68 -12.45 -9.18 -2.03
N ILE A 69 -11.13 -9.00 -2.26
CA ILE A 69 -10.48 -7.69 -2.35
C ILE A 69 -11.09 -6.85 -3.47
N GLY A 70 -11.24 -7.42 -4.67
CA GLY A 70 -11.84 -6.72 -5.81
C GLY A 70 -13.29 -6.34 -5.56
N GLN A 71 -14.06 -7.23 -4.94
CA GLN A 71 -15.46 -6.98 -4.60
C GLN A 71 -15.59 -5.91 -3.49
N LEU A 72 -14.75 -5.97 -2.45
CA LEU A 72 -14.72 -4.97 -1.38
C LEU A 72 -14.36 -3.58 -1.94
N ALA A 73 -13.34 -3.49 -2.79
CA ALA A 73 -12.93 -2.26 -3.45
C ALA A 73 -14.08 -1.67 -4.29
N ARG A 74 -14.83 -2.50 -5.02
CA ARG A 74 -16.01 -2.07 -5.80
C ARG A 74 -17.09 -1.48 -4.90
N TRP A 75 -17.48 -2.18 -3.81
CA TRP A 75 -18.50 -1.68 -2.88
C TRP A 75 -18.09 -0.36 -2.20
N VAL A 76 -16.81 -0.22 -1.85
CA VAL A 76 -16.28 1.04 -1.30
C VAL A 76 -16.35 2.16 -2.33
N ASN A 77 -15.92 1.91 -3.57
CA ASN A 77 -15.94 2.91 -4.62
C ASN A 77 -17.37 3.37 -4.97
N GLN A 78 -18.32 2.44 -4.97
CA GLN A 78 -19.75 2.71 -5.19
C GLN A 78 -20.46 3.28 -3.96
N GLN A 79 -19.77 3.53 -2.87
CA GLN A 79 -20.34 4.02 -1.60
C GLN A 79 -21.48 3.13 -1.06
N GLN A 80 -21.25 1.82 -1.08
CA GLN A 80 -22.15 0.80 -0.56
C GLN A 80 -21.64 0.21 0.78
N PRO A 81 -21.64 0.99 1.89
CA PRO A 81 -21.02 0.57 3.14
C PRO A 81 -21.68 -0.68 3.74
N ALA A 82 -22.98 -0.86 3.56
CA ALA A 82 -23.69 -2.04 4.05
C ALA A 82 -23.23 -3.32 3.34
N GLN A 83 -23.04 -3.27 2.01
CA GLN A 83 -22.54 -4.41 1.24
C GLN A 83 -21.08 -4.72 1.57
N ALA A 84 -20.24 -3.67 1.69
CA ALA A 84 -18.85 -3.80 2.11
C ALA A 84 -18.75 -4.45 3.52
N ARG A 85 -19.58 -4.01 4.47
CA ARG A 85 -19.64 -4.60 5.81
C ARG A 85 -20.10 -6.05 5.79
N LYS A 86 -21.12 -6.36 4.99
CA LYS A 86 -21.62 -7.74 4.84
C LYS A 86 -20.52 -8.67 4.34
N LEU A 87 -19.73 -8.25 3.34
CA LEU A 87 -18.60 -9.02 2.84
C LEU A 87 -17.54 -9.26 3.93
N LEU A 88 -17.14 -8.21 4.65
CA LEU A 88 -16.18 -8.31 5.75
C LEU A 88 -16.64 -9.23 6.89
N ALA A 89 -17.95 -9.26 7.19
CA ALA A 89 -18.53 -10.08 8.25
C ALA A 89 -18.74 -11.54 7.83
N ALA A 90 -19.03 -11.79 6.56
CA ALA A 90 -19.42 -13.12 6.08
C ALA A 90 -18.27 -14.13 6.05
N ARG A 91 -16.99 -13.66 6.06
CA ARG A 91 -15.79 -14.52 5.94
C ARG A 91 -15.90 -15.53 4.78
N SER A 92 -16.58 -15.12 3.71
CA SER A 92 -16.83 -15.96 2.53
C SER A 92 -15.70 -15.95 1.52
N HIS A 93 -14.67 -15.14 1.77
CA HIS A 93 -13.51 -14.98 0.90
C HIS A 93 -12.24 -15.17 1.73
N ASP A 94 -11.32 -15.97 1.22
CA ASP A 94 -10.07 -16.31 1.91
C ASP A 94 -9.01 -15.19 1.79
N ASP A 95 -9.28 -14.18 0.98
CA ASP A 95 -8.38 -13.05 0.71
C ASP A 95 -8.73 -11.78 1.51
N VAL A 96 -9.84 -11.78 2.28
CA VAL A 96 -10.31 -10.59 3.04
C VAL A 96 -10.62 -10.93 4.49
N PHE A 97 -10.02 -10.17 5.40
CA PHE A 97 -10.18 -10.33 6.85
C PHE A 97 -10.64 -9.02 7.51
N CYS A 98 -11.29 -9.14 8.64
CA CYS A 98 -11.65 -8.01 9.49
C CYS A 98 -11.29 -8.34 10.95
N LEU A 99 -10.58 -7.41 11.60
CA LEU A 99 -10.20 -7.48 13.00
C LEU A 99 -10.76 -6.28 13.75
N SER A 100 -11.76 -6.51 14.58
CA SER A 100 -12.28 -5.50 15.51
C SER A 100 -11.52 -5.59 16.82
N LEU A 101 -10.95 -4.46 17.26
CA LEU A 101 -10.19 -4.37 18.51
C LEU A 101 -11.11 -4.02 19.68
N LYS A 102 -10.85 -4.59 20.84
CA LYS A 102 -11.60 -4.29 22.07
C LYS A 102 -11.12 -2.98 22.72
N ASN A 103 -9.84 -2.69 22.64
CA ASN A 103 -9.18 -1.51 23.18
C ASN A 103 -7.78 -1.37 22.56
N GLU A 104 -7.04 -0.34 22.94
CA GLU A 104 -5.68 -0.10 22.44
C GLU A 104 -4.69 -1.21 22.79
N GLN A 105 -4.87 -1.91 23.90
CA GLN A 105 -3.99 -2.99 24.39
C GLN A 105 -4.41 -4.38 23.90
N ASP A 106 -5.32 -4.46 22.93
CA ASP A 106 -5.80 -5.75 22.43
C ASP A 106 -4.65 -6.54 21.79
N ARG A 107 -4.38 -7.71 22.37
CA ARG A 107 -3.32 -8.61 21.91
C ARG A 107 -3.59 -9.21 20.52
N ALA A 108 -4.83 -9.13 20.05
CA ALA A 108 -5.16 -9.58 18.70
C ALA A 108 -4.41 -8.77 17.62
N LEU A 109 -4.21 -7.46 17.88
CA LEU A 109 -3.38 -6.63 17.00
C LEU A 109 -1.91 -7.09 17.02
N GLU A 110 -1.30 -7.26 18.21
CA GLU A 110 0.09 -7.74 18.31
C GLU A 110 0.26 -9.08 17.57
N ARG A 111 -0.69 -10.01 17.75
CA ARG A 111 -0.65 -11.31 17.07
C ARG A 111 -0.70 -11.16 15.55
N LEU A 112 -1.62 -10.34 15.03
CA LEU A 112 -1.70 -10.07 13.58
C LEU A 112 -0.39 -9.47 13.05
N LEU A 113 0.17 -8.47 13.75
CA LEU A 113 1.40 -7.80 13.34
C LEU A 113 2.61 -8.74 13.32
N LEU A 114 2.68 -9.67 14.28
CA LEU A 114 3.79 -10.62 14.37
C LEU A 114 3.61 -11.82 13.44
N GLU A 115 2.44 -12.47 13.50
CA GLU A 115 2.21 -13.79 12.90
C GLU A 115 1.37 -13.74 11.61
N GLY A 116 0.63 -12.66 11.35
CA GLY A 116 -0.37 -12.64 10.28
C GLY A 116 -1.60 -13.47 10.61
N HIS A 117 -2.09 -14.23 9.62
CA HIS A 117 -3.27 -15.10 9.75
C HIS A 117 -2.93 -16.61 9.69
N GLY A 118 -1.86 -17.03 10.35
CA GLY A 118 -1.47 -18.43 10.43
C GLY A 118 -0.77 -18.95 9.17
N GLU A 119 -1.29 -20.00 8.53
CA GLU A 119 -0.66 -20.64 7.36
C GLU A 119 -0.72 -19.82 6.08
N GLY A 120 -1.52 -18.75 6.06
CA GLY A 120 -1.70 -17.87 4.89
C GLY A 120 -0.85 -16.59 4.97
N PRO A 121 -1.49 -15.43 5.07
CA PRO A 121 -0.80 -14.14 5.06
C PRO A 121 0.12 -13.97 6.26
N GLN A 122 1.38 -13.65 5.97
CA GLN A 122 2.46 -13.51 6.94
C GLN A 122 2.38 -12.19 7.72
N GLY A 123 3.03 -12.14 8.90
CA GLY A 123 3.33 -10.94 9.66
C GLY A 123 4.83 -10.62 9.67
N TYR A 124 5.26 -9.67 10.51
CA TYR A 124 6.66 -9.22 10.56
C TYR A 124 7.66 -10.28 11.06
N ARG A 125 7.22 -11.31 11.78
CA ARG A 125 8.08 -12.44 12.14
C ARG A 125 8.70 -13.11 10.92
N TYR A 126 8.00 -13.15 9.80
CA TYR A 126 8.45 -13.84 8.60
C TYR A 126 9.80 -13.32 8.09
N TYR A 127 9.89 -12.02 7.80
CA TYR A 127 11.15 -11.46 7.29
C TYR A 127 12.28 -11.49 8.33
N LEU A 128 11.98 -11.32 9.64
CA LEU A 128 12.98 -11.39 10.70
C LEU A 128 13.50 -12.81 10.92
N SER A 129 12.64 -13.82 10.75
CA SER A 129 13.06 -15.21 10.79
C SER A 129 13.97 -15.56 9.61
N LEU A 130 13.63 -15.09 8.41
CA LEU A 130 14.47 -15.27 7.23
C LEU A 130 15.82 -14.55 7.41
N LEU A 131 15.80 -13.30 7.88
CA LEU A 131 16.99 -12.53 8.18
C LEU A 131 17.97 -13.30 9.09
N ARG A 132 17.47 -13.95 10.13
CA ARG A 132 18.30 -14.70 11.10
C ARG A 132 18.74 -16.07 10.58
N ASN A 133 17.82 -16.81 9.98
CA ASN A 133 18.03 -18.23 9.66
C ASN A 133 18.74 -18.45 8.34
N GLN A 134 18.70 -17.47 7.41
CA GLN A 134 19.29 -17.61 6.08
C GLN A 134 20.50 -16.69 5.87
N ARG A 135 21.00 -16.09 6.93
CA ARG A 135 22.25 -15.30 6.86
C ARG A 135 23.40 -16.19 6.38
N PRO A 136 24.19 -15.72 5.40
CA PRO A 136 25.41 -16.41 5.01
C PRO A 136 26.36 -16.61 6.18
N PRO A 137 27.16 -17.68 6.21
CA PRO A 137 28.19 -17.88 7.24
C PRO A 137 29.19 -16.71 7.29
N LEU A 138 29.73 -16.41 8.49
CA LEU A 138 30.60 -15.26 8.69
C LEU A 138 31.95 -15.35 7.96
N ASP A 139 32.38 -16.55 7.61
CA ASP A 139 33.57 -16.85 6.81
C ASP A 139 33.31 -16.70 5.29
N CYS A 140 32.05 -16.51 4.91
CA CYS A 140 31.67 -16.26 3.51
C CYS A 140 32.24 -14.92 3.05
N PRO A 141 32.98 -14.89 1.91
CA PRO A 141 33.46 -13.65 1.33
C PRO A 141 32.34 -12.62 1.10
N LEU A 142 32.61 -11.32 1.37
CA LEU A 142 31.60 -10.26 1.23
C LEU A 142 31.18 -10.03 -0.24
N GLU A 143 32.09 -10.33 -1.19
CA GLU A 143 31.81 -10.30 -2.62
C GLU A 143 30.98 -11.50 -3.10
N ASP A 144 30.78 -12.50 -2.23
CA ASP A 144 29.97 -13.66 -2.56
C ASP A 144 28.51 -13.21 -2.80
N PRO A 145 27.90 -13.59 -3.92
CA PRO A 145 26.53 -13.21 -4.26
C PRO A 145 25.50 -13.64 -3.20
N ARG A 146 25.81 -14.61 -2.34
CA ARG A 146 24.93 -15.03 -1.23
C ARG A 146 24.52 -13.88 -0.32
N TRP A 147 25.37 -12.87 -0.08
CA TRP A 147 25.03 -11.71 0.74
C TRP A 147 23.97 -10.83 0.06
N THR A 148 24.10 -10.61 -1.24
CA THR A 148 23.11 -9.85 -2.04
C THR A 148 21.81 -10.63 -2.17
N ASP A 149 21.88 -11.94 -2.38
CA ASP A 149 20.71 -12.80 -2.50
C ASP A 149 19.93 -12.87 -1.18
N TRP A 150 20.63 -13.05 -0.07
CA TRP A 150 20.03 -13.00 1.27
C TRP A 150 19.35 -11.64 1.54
N ALA A 151 20.04 -10.53 1.31
CA ALA A 151 19.49 -9.20 1.51
C ALA A 151 18.24 -8.97 0.63
N ARG A 152 18.26 -9.43 -0.64
CA ARG A 152 17.09 -9.37 -1.54
C ARG A 152 15.93 -10.18 -1.00
N GLN A 153 16.17 -11.38 -0.51
CA GLN A 153 15.12 -12.23 0.07
C GLN A 153 14.52 -11.59 1.33
N VAL A 154 15.32 -10.96 2.19
CA VAL A 154 14.84 -10.21 3.37
C VAL A 154 13.95 -9.03 2.96
N LEU A 155 14.37 -8.26 1.94
CA LEU A 155 13.57 -7.15 1.41
C LEU A 155 12.23 -7.65 0.84
N GLN A 156 12.26 -8.70 0.03
CA GLN A 156 11.05 -9.31 -0.53
C GLN A 156 10.13 -9.90 0.55
N ALA A 157 10.70 -10.49 1.59
CA ALA A 157 9.93 -11.02 2.71
C ALA A 157 9.29 -9.90 3.55
N PHE A 158 9.92 -8.72 3.63
CA PHE A 158 9.31 -7.54 4.26
C PHE A 158 8.08 -7.05 3.47
N ASP A 159 8.15 -7.07 2.14
CA ASP A 159 7.03 -6.72 1.25
C ASP A 159 5.84 -7.71 1.34
N ALA A 160 6.03 -8.85 2.00
CA ALA A 160 4.93 -9.80 2.21
C ALA A 160 3.84 -9.26 3.15
N PHE A 161 4.17 -8.31 4.04
CA PHE A 161 3.22 -7.70 4.96
C PHE A 161 3.49 -6.21 5.15
N GLN A 162 2.45 -5.38 4.98
CA GLN A 162 2.56 -3.95 5.27
C GLN A 162 1.35 -3.44 6.06
N LEU A 163 1.64 -2.75 7.18
CA LEU A 163 0.64 -2.03 7.95
C LEU A 163 0.45 -0.62 7.39
N LEU A 164 -0.78 -0.30 6.99
CA LEU A 164 -1.18 1.02 6.51
C LEU A 164 -2.10 1.71 7.51
N CYS A 165 -2.01 3.02 7.62
CA CYS A 165 -2.88 3.84 8.44
C CYS A 165 -3.31 5.12 7.72
N ALA A 166 -4.32 5.81 8.26
CA ALA A 166 -4.86 7.01 7.66
C ALA A 166 -4.09 8.29 8.06
N VAL A 167 -3.49 8.32 9.25
CA VAL A 167 -2.95 9.52 9.89
C VAL A 167 -1.50 9.32 10.35
N ARG A 168 -0.77 10.42 10.57
CA ARG A 168 0.61 10.36 11.06
C ARG A 168 0.73 10.27 12.58
N LYS A 169 -0.11 11.02 13.30
CA LYS A 169 -0.04 11.19 14.77
C LYS A 169 -1.12 10.37 15.48
N GLY A 170 -0.92 10.17 16.78
CA GLY A 170 -1.82 9.43 17.63
C GLY A 170 -1.56 7.92 17.67
N PRO A 171 -2.29 7.18 18.52
CA PRO A 171 -2.03 5.76 18.77
C PRO A 171 -2.26 4.88 17.54
N TRP A 172 -3.13 5.32 16.63
CA TRP A 172 -3.47 4.66 15.36
C TRP A 172 -2.82 5.33 14.13
N GLY A 173 -1.85 6.23 14.38
CA GLY A 173 -1.05 6.87 13.34
C GLY A 173 0.32 6.22 13.17
N VAL A 174 1.08 6.69 12.18
CA VAL A 174 2.42 6.15 11.85
C VAL A 174 3.32 6.09 13.09
N GLU A 175 3.37 7.17 13.89
CA GLU A 175 4.26 7.27 15.04
C GLU A 175 3.90 6.24 16.12
N GLY A 176 2.62 6.20 16.54
CA GLY A 176 2.14 5.25 17.55
C GLY A 176 2.22 3.79 17.11
N LEU A 177 1.92 3.53 15.84
CA LEU A 177 1.97 2.16 15.30
C LEU A 177 3.40 1.65 15.14
N ASN A 178 4.34 2.46 14.67
CA ASN A 178 5.75 2.06 14.60
C ASN A 178 6.30 1.73 15.99
N GLN A 179 5.98 2.54 17.02
CA GLN A 179 6.37 2.25 18.39
C GLN A 179 5.76 0.93 18.86
N ARG A 180 4.45 0.73 18.65
CA ARG A 180 3.76 -0.50 19.04
C ARG A 180 4.34 -1.75 18.38
N VAL A 181 4.67 -1.69 17.08
CA VAL A 181 5.31 -2.82 16.39
C VAL A 181 6.68 -3.09 16.99
N THR A 182 7.49 -2.04 17.21
CA THR A 182 8.81 -2.16 17.82
C THR A 182 8.73 -2.83 19.20
N ASP A 183 7.82 -2.38 20.07
CA ASP A 183 7.62 -2.95 21.41
C ASP A 183 7.20 -4.44 21.33
N ALA A 184 6.30 -4.77 20.41
CA ALA A 184 5.86 -6.16 20.20
C ALA A 184 7.01 -7.05 19.73
N LEU A 185 7.85 -6.55 18.80
CA LEU A 185 9.02 -7.27 18.30
C LEU A 185 10.08 -7.46 19.37
N LEU A 186 10.35 -6.46 20.21
CA LEU A 186 11.26 -6.56 21.36
C LEU A 186 10.76 -7.59 22.36
N LYS A 187 9.49 -7.51 22.77
CA LYS A 187 8.85 -8.46 23.68
C LYS A 187 8.93 -9.90 23.16
N ALA A 188 8.76 -10.07 21.85
CA ALA A 188 8.88 -11.37 21.18
C ALA A 188 10.33 -11.79 20.92
N ARG A 189 11.33 -11.00 21.31
CA ARG A 189 12.78 -11.22 21.06
C ARG A 189 13.11 -11.39 19.58
N LEU A 190 12.37 -10.73 18.72
CA LEU A 190 12.58 -10.72 17.27
C LEU A 190 13.56 -9.64 16.83
N ILE A 191 13.71 -8.60 17.62
CA ILE A 191 14.75 -7.57 17.51
C ILE A 191 15.44 -7.42 18.87
N ASP A 192 16.67 -6.91 18.88
CA ASP A 192 17.52 -6.86 20.08
C ASP A 192 17.54 -5.45 20.71
N SER A 193 17.04 -4.44 20.01
CA SER A 193 17.08 -3.04 20.44
C SER A 193 15.97 -2.23 19.75
N ASP A 194 15.59 -1.12 20.38
CA ASP A 194 14.71 -0.07 19.87
C ASP A 194 15.45 1.25 19.60
N GLN A 195 16.77 1.22 19.71
CA GLN A 195 17.60 2.39 19.43
C GLN A 195 17.46 2.84 17.98
N GLN A 196 18.03 4.01 17.66
CA GLN A 196 17.94 4.57 16.32
C GLN A 196 18.37 3.59 15.21
N TRP A 197 19.36 2.73 15.47
CA TRP A 197 19.84 1.73 14.53
C TRP A 197 19.95 0.35 15.18
N TYR A 198 19.24 -0.60 14.65
CA TYR A 198 19.24 -2.02 15.04
C TYR A 198 19.03 -2.92 13.83
N GLU A 199 19.47 -4.15 13.94
CA GLU A 199 19.30 -5.13 12.88
C GLU A 199 17.82 -5.50 12.69
N GLY A 200 17.40 -5.53 11.44
CA GLY A 200 16.01 -5.76 11.06
C GLY A 200 15.16 -4.48 10.99
N ARG A 201 15.67 -3.30 11.36
CA ARG A 201 14.93 -2.05 11.26
C ARG A 201 14.60 -1.73 9.79
N PRO A 202 13.32 -1.64 9.41
CA PRO A 202 12.94 -1.12 8.11
C PRO A 202 12.93 0.40 8.15
N VAL A 203 13.47 1.02 7.11
CA VAL A 203 13.53 2.48 6.96
C VAL A 203 12.99 2.93 5.62
N LEU A 204 12.31 4.06 5.62
CA LEU A 204 11.78 4.73 4.43
C LEU A 204 12.55 6.02 4.19
N MET A 205 13.04 6.23 2.99
CA MET A 205 13.59 7.52 2.56
C MET A 205 12.50 8.56 2.50
N THR A 206 12.68 9.68 3.21
CA THR A 206 11.69 10.78 3.24
C THR A 206 11.99 11.88 2.23
N ARG A 207 13.20 11.86 1.63
CA ARG A 207 13.66 12.78 0.58
C ARG A 207 14.52 12.04 -0.44
N ASN A 208 14.64 12.62 -1.62
CA ASN A 208 15.58 12.14 -2.64
C ASN A 208 17.02 12.43 -2.21
N ASP A 209 17.88 11.43 -2.31
CA ASP A 209 19.33 11.54 -2.18
C ASP A 209 19.99 11.06 -3.48
N TYR A 210 20.28 12.02 -4.36
CA TYR A 210 20.88 11.72 -5.66
C TYR A 210 22.32 11.22 -5.55
N GLY A 211 23.03 11.59 -4.48
CA GLY A 211 24.40 11.13 -4.22
C GLY A 211 24.44 9.65 -3.85
N LEU A 212 23.42 9.17 -3.18
CA LEU A 212 23.22 7.76 -2.86
C LEU A 212 22.39 7.04 -3.94
N GLY A 213 21.77 7.77 -4.88
CA GLY A 213 20.83 7.22 -5.86
C GLY A 213 19.60 6.61 -5.19
N LEU A 214 19.13 7.21 -4.11
CA LEU A 214 17.93 6.82 -3.35
C LEU A 214 16.85 7.87 -3.53
N MET A 215 15.62 7.43 -3.68
CA MET A 215 14.46 8.28 -3.89
C MET A 215 13.54 8.29 -2.67
N ASN A 216 12.77 9.38 -2.53
CA ASN A 216 11.70 9.46 -1.55
C ASN A 216 10.72 8.28 -1.78
N GLY A 217 10.50 7.51 -0.74
CA GLY A 217 9.67 6.30 -0.80
C GLY A 217 10.47 4.99 -0.88
N ASP A 218 11.78 5.03 -1.17
CA ASP A 218 12.59 3.82 -1.16
C ASP A 218 12.65 3.24 0.26
N ILE A 219 12.43 1.92 0.36
CA ILE A 219 12.47 1.17 1.62
C ILE A 219 13.74 0.34 1.66
N GLY A 220 14.44 0.42 2.78
CA GLY A 220 15.60 -0.39 3.08
C GLY A 220 15.49 -1.08 4.43
N ILE A 221 16.28 -2.12 4.64
CA ILE A 221 16.35 -2.87 5.90
C ILE A 221 17.77 -2.86 6.42
N ALA A 222 17.94 -2.55 7.70
CA ALA A 222 19.25 -2.59 8.37
C ALA A 222 19.66 -4.06 8.61
N LEU A 223 20.80 -4.45 8.07
CA LEU A 223 21.36 -5.80 8.13
C LEU A 223 22.77 -5.75 8.70
N LYS A 224 23.17 -6.78 9.43
CA LYS A 224 24.56 -6.95 9.89
C LYS A 224 25.37 -7.76 8.88
N LEU A 225 26.42 -7.15 8.35
CA LEU A 225 27.37 -7.77 7.43
C LEU A 225 28.78 -7.77 8.05
N PRO A 226 29.65 -8.73 7.70
CA PRO A 226 31.04 -8.73 8.19
C PRO A 226 31.81 -7.51 7.62
N GLU A 227 32.55 -6.82 8.48
CA GLU A 227 33.48 -5.76 8.05
C GLU A 227 34.85 -6.37 7.79
N ARG A 228 35.50 -5.97 6.71
CA ARG A 228 36.78 -6.55 6.30
C ARG A 228 37.99 -5.71 6.60
N GLU A 229 37.81 -4.41 6.57
CA GLU A 229 38.88 -3.45 6.68
C GLU A 229 38.66 -2.51 7.87
N GLY A 230 39.70 -1.91 8.34
CA GLY A 230 39.65 -0.94 9.42
C GLY A 230 39.54 -1.55 10.82
N PRO A 231 39.24 -0.73 11.84
CA PRO A 231 39.24 -1.14 13.25
C PRO A 231 38.13 -2.13 13.62
N GLU A 232 37.12 -2.28 12.75
CA GLU A 232 36.00 -3.21 12.95
C GLU A 232 36.15 -4.52 12.13
N ALA A 233 37.31 -4.75 11.50
CA ALA A 233 37.57 -5.96 10.72
C ALA A 233 37.25 -7.23 11.52
N GLY A 234 36.47 -8.14 10.90
CA GLY A 234 36.01 -9.39 11.52
C GLY A 234 34.77 -9.24 12.41
N LYS A 235 34.27 -8.02 12.65
CA LYS A 235 33.00 -7.78 13.34
C LYS A 235 31.82 -7.63 12.37
N LEU A 236 30.63 -7.86 12.88
CA LEU A 236 29.40 -7.56 12.17
C LEU A 236 29.05 -6.08 12.33
N VAL A 237 28.92 -5.35 11.23
CA VAL A 237 28.56 -3.94 11.19
C VAL A 237 27.22 -3.76 10.47
N LEU A 238 26.45 -2.76 10.91
CA LEU A 238 25.17 -2.43 10.28
C LEU A 238 25.39 -1.73 8.95
N ARG A 239 24.68 -2.21 7.94
CA ARG A 239 24.47 -1.55 6.65
C ARG A 239 22.99 -1.63 6.29
N VAL A 240 22.47 -0.61 5.64
CA VAL A 240 21.09 -0.63 5.17
C VAL A 240 21.06 -1.11 3.72
N ALA A 241 20.35 -2.19 3.49
CA ALA A 241 20.13 -2.77 2.17
C ALA A 241 18.93 -2.12 1.52
N PHE A 242 19.09 -1.54 0.34
CA PHE A 242 18.03 -1.03 -0.51
C PHE A 242 17.99 -1.80 -1.83
N PRO A 243 16.81 -2.06 -2.41
CA PRO A 243 16.72 -2.61 -3.76
C PRO A 243 17.31 -1.61 -4.76
N ARG A 244 17.97 -2.11 -5.82
CA ARG A 244 18.36 -1.28 -6.96
C ARG A 244 17.22 -1.25 -7.98
N ASN A 245 16.83 -0.05 -8.37
CA ASN A 245 15.79 0.18 -9.38
C ASN A 245 16.37 0.22 -10.82
N ASP A 246 17.49 -0.48 -11.05
CA ASP A 246 18.19 -0.53 -12.34
C ASP A 246 17.75 -1.70 -13.25
N GLY A 247 16.70 -2.43 -12.87
CA GLY A 247 16.18 -3.59 -13.60
C GLY A 247 17.03 -4.86 -13.49
N GLN A 248 18.19 -4.81 -12.82
CA GLN A 248 19.09 -5.96 -12.66
C GLN A 248 18.86 -6.74 -11.36
N GLY A 249 17.90 -6.28 -10.52
CA GLY A 249 17.54 -6.97 -9.27
C GLY A 249 18.62 -6.95 -8.20
N GLY A 250 19.58 -6.02 -8.28
CA GLY A 250 20.66 -5.86 -7.31
C GLY A 250 20.22 -5.23 -5.99
N VAL A 251 21.12 -5.26 -5.01
CA VAL A 251 20.97 -4.60 -3.71
C VAL A 251 22.09 -3.58 -3.54
N ARG A 252 21.76 -2.44 -2.97
CA ARG A 252 22.72 -1.42 -2.55
C ARG A 252 22.83 -1.42 -1.03
N PHE A 253 24.06 -1.50 -0.51
CA PHE A 253 24.34 -1.39 0.91
C PHE A 253 24.84 0.01 1.23
N VAL A 254 24.23 0.68 2.19
CA VAL A 254 24.54 2.04 2.62
C VAL A 254 24.84 2.06 4.11
N LEU A 255 25.88 2.78 4.53
CA LEU A 255 26.18 2.97 5.95
C LEU A 255 25.07 3.78 6.62
N PRO A 256 24.58 3.40 7.82
CA PRO A 256 23.60 4.15 8.57
C PRO A 256 23.95 5.64 8.76
N SER A 257 25.23 5.95 8.95
CA SER A 257 25.76 7.33 9.12
C SER A 257 25.58 8.23 7.89
N ARG A 258 25.33 7.65 6.71
CA ARG A 258 25.04 8.41 5.48
C ARG A 258 23.55 8.66 5.24
N LEU A 259 22.68 8.09 6.07
CA LEU A 259 21.22 8.18 5.93
C LEU A 259 20.67 9.20 6.94
N ASN A 260 20.41 10.43 6.47
CA ASN A 260 19.93 11.52 7.33
C ASN A 260 18.39 11.65 7.30
N ASP A 261 17.79 11.43 6.14
CA ASP A 261 16.36 11.63 5.90
C ASP A 261 15.61 10.29 5.82
N VAL A 262 15.58 9.55 6.94
CA VAL A 262 14.89 8.26 7.05
C VAL A 262 13.99 8.20 8.27
N GLU A 263 12.87 7.48 8.13
CA GLU A 263 11.97 7.15 9.24
C GLU A 263 11.72 5.63 9.30
N THR A 264 11.42 5.11 10.50
CA THR A 264 11.04 3.69 10.65
C THR A 264 9.73 3.43 9.96
N VAL A 265 9.60 2.29 9.24
CA VAL A 265 8.47 2.03 8.36
C VAL A 265 7.80 0.66 8.54
N TYR A 266 7.62 0.21 9.77
CA TYR A 266 6.66 -0.87 10.00
C TYR A 266 5.25 -0.44 9.59
N ALA A 267 4.88 0.80 9.93
CA ALA A 267 3.63 1.40 9.50
C ALA A 267 3.88 2.63 8.63
N MET A 268 3.05 2.82 7.61
CA MET A 268 3.06 4.03 6.78
C MET A 268 1.63 4.48 6.48
N THR A 269 1.49 5.74 6.05
CA THR A 269 0.18 6.22 5.60
C THR A 269 -0.20 5.61 4.25
N VAL A 270 -1.50 5.45 4.00
CA VAL A 270 -2.03 5.06 2.68
C VAL A 270 -1.49 5.95 1.56
N HIS A 271 -1.31 7.26 1.82
CA HIS A 271 -0.75 8.19 0.83
C HIS A 271 0.71 7.85 0.45
N LYS A 272 1.51 7.46 1.44
CA LYS A 272 2.92 7.07 1.19
C LYS A 272 3.05 5.74 0.46
N SER A 273 2.05 4.87 0.56
CA SER A 273 2.02 3.58 -0.14
C SER A 273 1.58 3.66 -1.59
N GLN A 274 1.25 4.85 -2.11
CA GLN A 274 0.85 5.02 -3.51
C GLN A 274 1.99 4.60 -4.45
N GLY A 275 1.65 3.77 -5.43
CA GLY A 275 2.63 3.16 -6.33
C GLY A 275 3.22 1.84 -5.85
N SER A 276 3.10 1.51 -4.55
CA SER A 276 3.55 0.23 -3.99
C SER A 276 2.41 -0.79 -3.90
N GLU A 277 2.77 -2.06 -3.82
CA GLU A 277 1.86 -3.18 -3.65
C GLU A 277 2.49 -4.22 -2.73
N PHE A 278 1.68 -4.85 -1.88
CA PHE A 278 2.14 -5.80 -0.88
C PHE A 278 1.32 -7.09 -0.97
N ALA A 279 1.92 -8.23 -0.66
CA ALA A 279 1.19 -9.50 -0.66
C ALA A 279 0.03 -9.43 0.33
N HIS A 280 0.28 -9.03 1.58
CA HIS A 280 -0.75 -8.78 2.58
C HIS A 280 -0.71 -7.31 3.02
N THR A 281 -1.81 -6.61 2.81
CA THR A 281 -2.01 -5.25 3.33
C THR A 281 -2.98 -5.27 4.50
N ALA A 282 -2.54 -4.75 5.66
CA ALA A 282 -3.41 -4.50 6.80
C ALA A 282 -3.67 -2.98 6.91
N LEU A 283 -4.92 -2.57 6.79
CA LEU A 283 -5.34 -1.17 6.94
C LEU A 283 -5.98 -0.96 8.31
N ILE A 284 -5.33 -0.18 9.16
CA ILE A 284 -5.89 0.23 10.44
C ILE A 284 -6.54 1.61 10.35
N LEU A 285 -7.76 1.72 10.85
CA LEU A 285 -8.48 2.97 10.95
C LEU A 285 -8.22 3.63 12.31
N PRO A 286 -8.34 4.96 12.43
CA PRO A 286 -8.37 5.60 13.74
C PRO A 286 -9.69 5.30 14.47
N ASP A 287 -9.70 5.54 15.77
CA ASP A 287 -10.88 5.39 16.65
C ASP A 287 -11.87 6.54 16.56
N ALA A 288 -11.57 7.55 15.78
CA ALA A 288 -12.43 8.71 15.52
C ALA A 288 -12.39 9.10 14.04
N LEU A 289 -13.47 9.72 13.59
CA LEU A 289 -13.54 10.27 12.25
C LEU A 289 -12.56 11.44 12.09
N ASN A 290 -11.80 11.38 11.01
CA ASN A 290 -10.87 12.42 10.59
C ASN A 290 -11.25 12.89 9.17
N PRO A 291 -11.05 14.17 8.80
CA PRO A 291 -11.31 14.66 7.44
C PRO A 291 -10.63 13.87 6.31
N VAL A 292 -9.50 13.24 6.58
CA VAL A 292 -8.77 12.42 5.59
C VAL A 292 -9.48 11.09 5.30
N LEU A 293 -10.37 10.62 6.20
CA LEU A 293 -11.11 9.38 6.02
C LEU A 293 -12.24 9.56 5.02
N THR A 294 -11.98 9.14 3.80
CA THR A 294 -12.90 9.16 2.67
C THR A 294 -12.87 7.82 1.94
N LYS A 295 -13.86 7.57 1.09
CA LYS A 295 -13.90 6.35 0.27
C LYS A 295 -12.64 6.17 -0.57
N GLU A 296 -12.07 7.28 -1.06
CA GLU A 296 -10.86 7.26 -1.90
C GLU A 296 -9.65 6.75 -1.12
N LEU A 297 -9.50 7.17 0.15
CA LEU A 297 -8.45 6.66 1.02
C LEU A 297 -8.63 5.17 1.29
N ILE A 298 -9.85 4.75 1.66
CA ILE A 298 -10.17 3.34 1.93
C ILE A 298 -9.91 2.49 0.68
N TYR A 299 -10.43 2.92 -0.48
CA TYR A 299 -10.21 2.26 -1.76
C TYR A 299 -8.72 2.11 -2.09
N THR A 300 -7.95 3.20 -1.90
CA THR A 300 -6.50 3.18 -2.14
C THR A 300 -5.81 2.18 -1.23
N GLY A 301 -6.16 2.15 0.07
CA GLY A 301 -5.61 1.17 1.02
C GLY A 301 -5.93 -0.27 0.64
N ILE A 302 -7.18 -0.58 0.28
CA ILE A 302 -7.59 -1.91 -0.16
C ILE A 302 -6.81 -2.35 -1.39
N THR A 303 -6.67 -1.46 -2.37
CA THR A 303 -6.00 -1.77 -3.64
C THR A 303 -4.47 -1.82 -3.54
N ARG A 304 -3.87 -1.67 -2.37
CA ARG A 304 -2.44 -2.00 -2.14
C ARG A 304 -2.23 -3.50 -1.95
N ALA A 305 -3.26 -4.23 -1.55
CA ALA A 305 -3.19 -5.67 -1.37
C ALA A 305 -3.14 -6.42 -2.71
N LYS A 306 -2.25 -7.42 -2.81
CA LYS A 306 -2.18 -8.36 -3.95
C LYS A 306 -3.01 -9.61 -3.65
N ASP A 307 -2.69 -10.26 -2.53
CA ASP A 307 -3.20 -11.59 -2.21
C ASP A 307 -4.15 -11.54 -1.02
N TRP A 308 -3.89 -10.70 -0.01
CA TRP A 308 -4.67 -10.63 1.22
C TRP A 308 -4.84 -9.20 1.72
N PHE A 309 -6.04 -8.92 2.21
CA PHE A 309 -6.38 -7.65 2.84
C PHE A 309 -6.97 -7.87 4.23
N THR A 310 -6.52 -7.10 5.22
CA THR A 310 -7.10 -7.05 6.56
C THR A 310 -7.54 -5.63 6.91
N LEU A 311 -8.83 -5.45 7.19
CA LEU A 311 -9.32 -4.24 7.84
C LEU A 311 -9.17 -4.37 9.35
N ILE A 312 -8.56 -3.38 10.01
CA ILE A 312 -8.43 -3.33 11.47
C ILE A 312 -9.22 -2.13 11.99
N GLU A 313 -10.17 -2.40 12.88
CA GLU A 313 -11.09 -1.41 13.41
C GLU A 313 -10.95 -1.27 14.93
N PRO A 314 -10.31 -0.20 15.42
CA PRO A 314 -10.32 0.17 16.83
C PRO A 314 -11.70 0.58 17.33
N ARG A 315 -12.54 1.10 16.45
CA ARG A 315 -13.91 1.54 16.75
C ARG A 315 -14.86 1.20 15.61
N ALA A 316 -15.96 0.55 15.96
CA ALA A 316 -17.03 0.23 15.01
C ALA A 316 -17.68 1.50 14.42
N GLY A 317 -18.11 1.42 13.16
CA GLY A 317 -18.82 2.48 12.45
C GLY A 317 -17.91 3.49 11.73
N VAL A 318 -16.63 3.56 12.06
CA VAL A 318 -15.68 4.47 11.40
C VAL A 318 -15.50 4.10 9.92
N PHE A 319 -15.45 2.82 9.62
CA PHE A 319 -15.33 2.32 8.25
C PHE A 319 -16.52 2.74 7.39
N GLU A 320 -17.74 2.51 7.86
CA GLU A 320 -18.96 2.84 7.10
C GLU A 320 -19.08 4.34 6.84
N GLU A 321 -18.73 5.16 7.85
CA GLU A 321 -18.74 6.61 7.71
C GLU A 321 -17.67 7.08 6.72
N ALA A 322 -16.48 6.48 6.74
CA ALA A 322 -15.43 6.78 5.77
C ALA A 322 -15.86 6.44 4.33
N VAL A 323 -16.53 5.30 4.13
CA VAL A 323 -17.07 4.88 2.81
C VAL A 323 -18.15 5.85 2.30
N ARG A 324 -18.95 6.46 3.18
CA ARG A 324 -19.97 7.47 2.79
C ARG A 324 -19.37 8.81 2.39
N ARG A 325 -18.13 9.11 2.82
CA ARG A 325 -17.49 10.39 2.56
C ARG A 325 -16.71 10.38 1.25
N ARG A 326 -16.83 11.46 0.50
CA ARG A 326 -16.02 11.76 -0.69
C ARG A 326 -15.06 12.90 -0.43
N VAL A 327 -13.96 12.91 -1.11
CA VAL A 327 -13.12 14.10 -1.20
C VAL A 327 -13.94 15.21 -1.87
N LYS A 328 -14.14 16.31 -1.17
CA LYS A 328 -14.77 17.52 -1.74
C LYS A 328 -13.66 18.47 -2.14
N ARG A 329 -13.51 18.72 -3.43
CA ARG A 329 -12.64 19.77 -3.95
C ARG A 329 -13.49 20.87 -4.56
N LEU A 330 -13.12 22.10 -4.25
CA LEU A 330 -13.60 23.30 -4.92
C LEU A 330 -12.61 23.60 -6.04
N SER A 331 -12.66 22.85 -7.16
CA SER A 331 -11.96 23.22 -8.38
C SER A 331 -12.97 23.90 -9.31
N GLY A 332 -12.61 25.05 -9.88
CA GLY A 332 -13.43 25.73 -10.89
C GLY A 332 -13.54 24.94 -12.21
N LEU A 333 -12.77 23.86 -12.37
CA LEU A 333 -12.70 23.08 -13.60
C LEU A 333 -14.08 22.63 -14.12
N MET A 334 -14.95 22.16 -13.23
CA MET A 334 -16.30 21.70 -13.62
C MET A 334 -17.29 22.86 -13.86
N LEU A 335 -17.00 24.05 -13.35
CA LEU A 335 -17.78 25.26 -13.62
C LEU A 335 -17.41 25.80 -15.01
N GLU A 336 -16.11 25.93 -15.31
CA GLU A 336 -15.63 26.38 -16.63
C GLU A 336 -16.03 25.43 -17.76
N LEU A 337 -16.04 24.12 -17.50
CA LEU A 337 -16.52 23.13 -18.48
C LEU A 337 -18.01 23.21 -18.76
N LYS A 338 -18.83 23.76 -17.83
CA LYS A 338 -20.27 24.00 -18.05
C LYS A 338 -20.52 25.34 -18.76
N GLU A 339 -19.70 26.36 -18.48
CA GLU A 339 -19.83 27.69 -19.09
C GLU A 339 -19.25 27.76 -20.52
N GLY A 340 -18.36 26.83 -20.89
CA GLY A 340 -17.81 26.73 -22.25
C GLY A 340 -18.68 25.98 -23.26
N ILE A 341 -19.92 25.63 -22.91
CA ILE A 341 -20.90 24.91 -23.74
C ILE A 341 -22.02 25.84 -24.21
N ASP A 342 -22.09 27.07 -23.71
CA ASP A 342 -22.93 28.16 -24.24
C ASP A 342 -22.12 28.99 -25.27
#